data_c10bd42d179f4568e3a6830d3cafc18f
#
_entry.id   c10bd42d179f4568e3a6830d3cafc18f
#
_cell.length_a   1.000
_cell.length_b   1.000
_cell.length_c   1.000
_cell.angle_alpha   90.00
_cell.angle_beta   90.00
_cell.angle_gamma   90.00
#
_symmetry.space_group_name_H-M   'P 1'
#
loop_
_entity.id
_entity.type
_entity.pdbx_description
1 polymer ?
#
loop_
_entity_poly.entity_id
_entity_poly.type
_entity_poly.pdbx_seq_one_letter_code
_entity_poly.pdbx_strand_id
1 'polypeptide(L)'
;YILVHDEAVRRIVDAIGGIPIYVEKNMYYHDYAGNLHVNLSKGLNILDGQNAVGYLRFRHDGLGDIGRTQRQQWFLKGLLEKLQTPQTIAKIPDILNVIATYVKTDMSFYEISQYAAMSKGFDINKIEFATLPGAPNKHGYISYWILDPEKTQEMVNRMIYRDRVSPTSESYNIGIKYTRASKETAESVKAVVEELGYNVNCFGPASLPHSQFIAHEPSVSNEFFASLKRKAPQLNKMQFVYNPDRTYCTSSDITIYLAGE
;
A
#
# COMPACT_ATOMS: atom_id res chain seq x y z
N TYR A 1 -15.19 -5.95 16.86
CA TYR A 1 -13.78 -5.52 16.74
C TYR A 1 -12.84 -6.69 16.45
N ILE A 2 -11.66 -6.39 15.93
CA ILE A 2 -10.57 -7.37 15.79
C ILE A 2 -9.30 -6.72 16.33
N LEU A 3 -8.69 -7.33 17.35
CA LEU A 3 -7.43 -6.87 17.94
C LEU A 3 -6.33 -7.90 17.63
N VAL A 4 -5.34 -7.46 16.87
CA VAL A 4 -4.22 -8.29 16.41
C VAL A 4 -2.94 -7.82 17.07
N HIS A 5 -2.30 -8.67 17.86
CA HIS A 5 -1.00 -8.41 18.46
C HIS A 5 0.14 -8.90 17.54
N ASP A 6 1.36 -8.42 17.78
CA ASP A 6 2.56 -8.82 17.03
C ASP A 6 2.73 -10.34 16.95
N GLU A 7 2.43 -11.07 18.02
CA GLU A 7 2.51 -12.53 18.03
C GLU A 7 1.50 -13.19 17.08
N ALA A 8 0.28 -12.63 17.00
CA ALA A 8 -0.71 -13.12 16.04
C ALA A 8 -0.23 -12.92 14.58
N VAL A 9 0.33 -11.73 14.28
CA VAL A 9 0.91 -11.47 12.95
C VAL A 9 2.01 -12.49 12.65
N ARG A 10 2.94 -12.70 13.59
CA ARG A 10 4.04 -13.65 13.42
C ARG A 10 3.52 -15.05 13.09
N ARG A 11 2.60 -15.57 13.87
CA ARG A 11 2.04 -16.92 13.71
C ARG A 11 1.22 -17.09 12.44
N ILE A 12 0.45 -16.08 12.06
CA ILE A 12 -0.32 -16.10 10.80
C ILE A 12 0.65 -16.15 9.61
N VAL A 13 1.64 -15.27 9.58
CA VAL A 13 2.60 -15.20 8.48
C VAL A 13 3.40 -16.51 8.35
N ASP A 14 3.85 -17.08 9.46
CA ASP A 14 4.56 -18.35 9.45
C ASP A 14 3.67 -19.50 8.98
N ALA A 15 2.41 -19.56 9.43
CA ALA A 15 1.44 -20.57 9.02
C ALA A 15 1.19 -20.55 7.50
N ILE A 16 1.12 -19.36 6.88
CA ILE A 16 0.92 -19.25 5.42
C ILE A 16 2.21 -19.43 4.61
N GLY A 17 3.35 -19.57 5.26
CA GLY A 17 4.66 -19.76 4.61
C GLY A 17 5.29 -18.47 4.07
N GLY A 18 5.06 -17.36 4.76
CA GLY A 18 5.61 -16.06 4.43
C GLY A 18 4.80 -15.25 3.42
N ILE A 19 5.06 -13.95 3.38
CA ILE A 19 4.39 -12.99 2.48
C ILE A 19 5.43 -12.33 1.58
N PRO A 20 5.27 -12.37 0.24
CA PRO A 20 6.12 -11.62 -0.67
C PRO A 20 5.79 -10.12 -0.59
N ILE A 21 6.74 -9.33 -0.15
CA ILE A 21 6.63 -7.86 -0.05
C ILE A 21 7.81 -7.21 -0.74
N TYR A 22 7.54 -6.19 -1.54
CA TYR A 22 8.59 -5.32 -2.04
C TYR A 22 8.94 -4.28 -0.98
N VAL A 23 10.14 -4.40 -0.42
CA VAL A 23 10.68 -3.48 0.58
C VAL A 23 11.27 -2.27 -0.14
N GLU A 24 10.77 -1.09 0.13
CA GLU A 24 11.06 0.14 -0.63
C GLU A 24 12.47 0.70 -0.40
N LYS A 25 13.08 0.35 0.73
CA LYS A 25 14.43 0.77 1.13
C LYS A 25 15.07 -0.25 2.06
N ASN A 26 16.38 -0.14 2.28
CA ASN A 26 17.03 -0.91 3.34
C ASN A 26 16.51 -0.47 4.72
N MET A 27 16.15 -1.43 5.56
CA MET A 27 15.61 -1.21 6.90
C MET A 27 16.48 -1.98 7.90
N TYR A 28 17.38 -1.26 8.59
CA TYR A 28 18.26 -1.81 9.62
C TYR A 28 17.96 -1.07 10.91
N TYR A 29 17.42 -1.78 11.90
CA TYR A 29 17.09 -1.20 13.18
C TYR A 29 17.07 -2.26 14.28
N HIS A 30 17.67 -1.94 15.42
CA HIS A 30 17.70 -2.79 16.58
C HIS A 30 17.24 -2.01 17.82
N ASP A 31 16.17 -2.50 18.44
CA ASP A 31 15.68 -2.03 19.71
C ASP A 31 15.65 -3.22 20.69
N TYR A 32 16.66 -3.27 21.56
CA TYR A 32 16.77 -4.33 22.53
C TYR A 32 15.70 -4.25 23.63
N ALA A 33 15.29 -3.03 24.00
CA ALA A 33 14.25 -2.83 25.01
C ALA A 33 12.87 -3.25 24.50
N GLY A 34 12.57 -2.93 23.23
CA GLY A 34 11.33 -3.31 22.57
C GLY A 34 11.35 -4.67 21.88
N ASN A 35 12.46 -5.43 22.01
CA ASN A 35 12.70 -6.71 21.34
C ASN A 35 12.34 -6.66 19.85
N LEU A 36 12.79 -5.61 19.17
CA LEU A 36 12.54 -5.38 17.74
C LEU A 36 13.87 -5.40 16.98
N HIS A 37 13.99 -6.37 16.09
CA HIS A 37 15.13 -6.51 15.20
C HIS A 37 14.63 -6.48 13.76
N VAL A 38 15.04 -5.47 13.01
CA VAL A 38 14.66 -5.30 11.60
C VAL A 38 15.93 -5.35 10.76
N ASN A 39 15.97 -6.28 9.81
CA ASN A 39 17.09 -6.43 8.89
C ASN A 39 16.51 -6.82 7.52
N LEU A 40 16.04 -5.83 6.78
CA LEU A 40 15.40 -6.02 5.48
C LEU A 40 16.16 -5.21 4.42
N SER A 41 16.53 -5.87 3.35
CA SER A 41 17.15 -5.22 2.19
C SER A 41 16.05 -4.72 1.25
N LYS A 42 16.34 -3.63 0.55
CA LYS A 42 15.49 -3.12 -0.52
C LYS A 42 15.27 -4.19 -1.58
N GLY A 43 14.05 -4.30 -2.11
CA GLY A 43 13.66 -5.23 -3.16
C GLY A 43 12.61 -6.23 -2.69
N LEU A 44 12.37 -7.25 -3.50
CA LEU A 44 11.41 -8.29 -3.19
C LEU A 44 11.95 -9.19 -2.08
N ASN A 45 11.21 -9.26 -0.98
CA ASN A 45 11.50 -10.14 0.16
C ASN A 45 10.32 -11.06 0.41
N ILE A 46 10.58 -12.28 0.85
CA ILE A 46 9.55 -13.14 1.43
C ILE A 46 9.67 -12.98 2.94
N LEU A 47 8.76 -12.21 3.52
CA LEU A 47 8.75 -11.93 4.94
C LEU A 47 8.21 -13.15 5.70
N ASP A 48 9.02 -13.73 6.59
CA ASP A 48 8.55 -14.62 7.65
C ASP A 48 7.85 -13.80 8.76
N GLY A 49 7.35 -14.47 9.79
CA GLY A 49 6.61 -13.80 10.86
C GLY A 49 7.44 -12.76 11.62
N GLN A 50 8.73 -13.00 11.86
CA GLN A 50 9.61 -12.05 12.54
C GLN A 50 9.88 -10.82 11.68
N ASN A 51 10.19 -11.01 10.41
CA ASN A 51 10.44 -9.94 9.46
C ASN A 51 9.16 -9.15 9.15
N ALA A 52 8.00 -9.80 9.13
CA ALA A 52 6.70 -9.15 8.98
C ALA A 52 6.41 -8.17 10.12
N VAL A 53 6.60 -8.58 11.37
CA VAL A 53 6.47 -7.69 12.53
C VAL A 53 7.48 -6.55 12.45
N GLY A 54 8.72 -6.84 12.08
CA GLY A 54 9.75 -5.83 11.85
C GLY A 54 9.33 -4.78 10.84
N TYR A 55 8.84 -5.22 9.69
CA TYR A 55 8.36 -4.35 8.61
C TYR A 55 7.18 -3.45 9.04
N LEU A 56 6.21 -4.03 9.75
CA LEU A 56 5.03 -3.32 10.24
C LEU A 56 5.33 -2.29 11.34
N ARG A 57 6.38 -2.51 12.13
CA ARG A 57 6.77 -1.64 13.25
C ARG A 57 7.82 -0.62 12.87
N PHE A 58 8.52 -0.82 11.76
CA PHE A 58 9.60 0.07 11.35
C PHE A 58 9.08 1.50 11.12
N ARG A 59 9.70 2.47 11.78
CA ARG A 59 9.43 3.90 11.62
C ARG A 59 10.67 4.77 11.75
N HIS A 60 11.84 4.15 11.63
CA HIS A 60 13.12 4.81 11.80
C HIS A 60 13.63 5.39 10.47
N ASP A 61 12.76 6.20 9.84
CA ASP A 61 13.04 6.89 8.60
C ASP A 61 12.42 8.28 8.59
N GLY A 62 12.75 9.10 7.59
CA GLY A 62 12.23 10.48 7.46
C GLY A 62 10.71 10.57 7.30
N LEU A 63 10.02 9.47 7.00
CA LEU A 63 8.57 9.40 6.86
C LEU A 63 7.86 9.04 8.17
N GLY A 64 8.59 8.53 9.17
CA GLY A 64 8.06 8.19 10.49
C GLY A 64 6.76 7.38 10.44
N ASP A 65 5.70 7.93 11.02
CA ASP A 65 4.38 7.30 11.12
C ASP A 65 3.64 7.17 9.79
N ILE A 66 3.85 8.08 8.86
CA ILE A 66 3.24 8.04 7.53
C ILE A 66 3.77 6.81 6.78
N GLY A 67 5.09 6.62 6.76
CA GLY A 67 5.71 5.46 6.14
C GLY A 67 5.27 4.14 6.81
N ARG A 68 5.10 4.13 8.13
CA ARG A 68 4.56 2.96 8.85
C ARG A 68 3.14 2.63 8.41
N THR A 69 2.24 3.60 8.36
CA THR A 69 0.86 3.40 7.91
C THR A 69 0.81 2.84 6.49
N GLN A 70 1.65 3.34 5.62
CA GLN A 70 1.77 2.85 4.25
C GLN A 70 2.23 1.39 4.19
N ARG A 71 3.26 1.03 4.96
CA ARG A 71 3.73 -0.36 5.05
C ARG A 71 2.66 -1.31 5.57
N GLN A 72 1.85 -0.86 6.53
CA GLN A 72 0.70 -1.63 7.02
C GLN A 72 -0.34 -1.89 5.92
N GLN A 73 -0.63 -0.90 5.09
CA GLN A 73 -1.53 -1.07 3.95
C GLN A 73 -0.97 -2.06 2.91
N TRP A 74 0.29 -1.93 2.55
CA TRP A 74 0.95 -2.87 1.62
C TRP A 74 1.01 -4.28 2.16
N PHE A 75 1.35 -4.42 3.44
CA PHE A 75 1.35 -5.70 4.11
C PHE A 75 -0.02 -6.35 4.09
N LEU A 76 -1.08 -5.61 4.43
CA LEU A 76 -2.44 -6.12 4.40
C LEU A 76 -2.84 -6.56 2.98
N LYS A 77 -2.48 -5.79 1.97
CA LYS A 77 -2.70 -6.18 0.57
C LYS A 77 -1.95 -7.47 0.23
N GLY A 78 -0.66 -7.55 0.51
CA GLY A 78 0.15 -8.75 0.26
C GLY A 78 -0.35 -9.98 1.04
N LEU A 79 -0.82 -9.79 2.27
CA LEU A 79 -1.48 -10.85 3.06
C LEU A 79 -2.73 -11.36 2.36
N LEU A 80 -3.62 -10.48 1.91
CA LEU A 80 -4.85 -10.85 1.21
C LEU A 80 -4.57 -11.56 -0.11
N GLU A 81 -3.58 -11.09 -0.88
CA GLU A 81 -3.13 -11.76 -2.10
C GLU A 81 -2.60 -13.17 -1.80
N LYS A 82 -1.80 -13.32 -0.76
CA LYS A 82 -1.27 -14.61 -0.32
C LYS A 82 -2.37 -15.57 0.14
N LEU A 83 -3.37 -15.07 0.88
CA LEU A 83 -4.50 -15.88 1.35
C LEU A 83 -5.35 -16.46 0.22
N GLN A 84 -5.37 -15.85 -0.96
CA GLN A 84 -6.10 -16.36 -2.13
C GLN A 84 -5.30 -17.39 -2.95
N THR A 85 -4.06 -17.66 -2.61
CA THR A 85 -3.28 -18.67 -3.33
C THR A 85 -3.78 -20.08 -2.98
N PRO A 86 -3.79 -21.04 -3.95
CA PRO A 86 -4.23 -22.41 -3.69
C PRO A 86 -3.48 -23.08 -2.53
N GLN A 87 -2.18 -22.80 -2.40
CA GLN A 87 -1.32 -23.32 -1.34
C GLN A 87 -1.75 -22.85 0.04
N THR A 88 -2.23 -21.60 0.15
CA THR A 88 -2.69 -21.04 1.43
C THR A 88 -4.13 -21.48 1.74
N ILE A 89 -4.97 -21.62 0.71
CA ILE A 89 -6.34 -22.13 0.90
C ILE A 89 -6.32 -23.53 1.58
N ALA A 90 -5.38 -24.37 1.23
CA ALA A 90 -5.22 -25.69 1.87
C ALA A 90 -4.84 -25.59 3.37
N LYS A 91 -4.29 -24.47 3.81
CA LYS A 91 -3.87 -24.20 5.21
C LYS A 91 -4.90 -23.41 6.04
N ILE A 92 -6.07 -23.11 5.47
CA ILE A 92 -7.11 -22.35 6.18
C ILE A 92 -7.43 -22.92 7.57
N PRO A 93 -7.56 -24.26 7.79
CA PRO A 93 -7.81 -24.79 9.12
C PRO A 93 -6.74 -24.39 10.16
N ASP A 94 -5.47 -24.45 9.77
CA ASP A 94 -4.34 -24.07 10.64
C ASP A 94 -4.37 -22.57 10.94
N ILE A 95 -4.68 -21.75 9.94
CA ILE A 95 -4.81 -20.29 10.07
C ILE A 95 -5.95 -19.94 11.04
N LEU A 96 -7.10 -20.62 10.94
CA LEU A 96 -8.22 -20.42 11.84
C LEU A 96 -7.87 -20.78 13.29
N ASN A 97 -7.10 -21.83 13.52
CA ASN A 97 -6.60 -22.18 14.86
C ASN A 97 -5.67 -21.08 15.42
N VAL A 98 -4.81 -20.52 14.60
CA VAL A 98 -3.95 -19.40 15.01
C VAL A 98 -4.80 -18.17 15.33
N ILE A 99 -5.78 -17.84 14.50
CA ILE A 99 -6.70 -16.72 14.75
C ILE A 99 -7.44 -16.93 16.08
N ALA A 100 -8.03 -18.10 16.30
CA ALA A 100 -8.75 -18.41 17.53
C ALA A 100 -7.89 -18.30 18.80
N THR A 101 -6.57 -18.55 18.67
CA THR A 101 -5.64 -18.54 19.80
C THR A 101 -5.04 -17.16 20.09
N TYR A 102 -4.70 -16.40 19.03
CA TYR A 102 -3.87 -15.20 19.14
C TYR A 102 -4.56 -13.89 18.76
N VAL A 103 -5.77 -13.95 18.19
CA VAL A 103 -6.55 -12.77 17.83
C VAL A 103 -7.70 -12.59 18.79
N LYS A 104 -7.88 -11.37 19.32
CA LYS A 104 -9.04 -11.04 20.17
C LYS A 104 -10.12 -10.39 19.30
N THR A 105 -11.34 -10.92 19.39
CA THR A 105 -12.48 -10.39 18.66
C THR A 105 -13.77 -10.71 19.43
N ASP A 106 -14.80 -9.92 19.23
CA ASP A 106 -16.17 -10.19 19.68
C ASP A 106 -16.96 -11.05 18.68
N MET A 107 -16.35 -11.37 17.53
CA MET A 107 -16.96 -12.26 16.54
C MET A 107 -16.91 -13.72 16.98
N SER A 108 -18.01 -14.42 16.76
CA SER A 108 -18.06 -15.87 16.95
C SER A 108 -17.22 -16.60 15.85
N PHE A 109 -16.80 -17.81 16.14
CA PHE A 109 -16.10 -18.65 15.15
C PHE A 109 -16.95 -18.87 13.88
N TYR A 110 -18.26 -18.95 14.03
CA TYR A 110 -19.20 -19.08 12.91
C TYR A 110 -19.13 -17.84 11.98
N GLU A 111 -19.19 -16.64 12.55
CA GLU A 111 -19.09 -15.39 11.78
C GLU A 111 -17.74 -15.28 11.06
N ILE A 112 -16.65 -15.59 11.76
CA ILE A 112 -15.30 -15.60 11.14
C ILE A 112 -15.27 -16.56 9.95
N SER A 113 -15.83 -17.75 10.10
CA SER A 113 -15.85 -18.76 9.03
C SER A 113 -16.71 -18.34 7.84
N GLN A 114 -17.82 -17.64 8.08
CA GLN A 114 -18.63 -17.05 7.00
C GLN A 114 -17.88 -15.97 6.22
N TYR A 115 -17.21 -15.04 6.90
CA TYR A 115 -16.38 -14.03 6.24
C TYR A 115 -15.22 -14.66 5.45
N ALA A 116 -14.58 -15.70 6.02
CA ALA A 116 -13.55 -16.45 5.33
C ALA A 116 -14.09 -17.14 4.05
N ALA A 117 -15.31 -17.67 4.09
CA ALA A 117 -15.96 -18.27 2.91
C ALA A 117 -16.30 -17.21 1.86
N MET A 118 -16.78 -16.04 2.26
CA MET A 118 -17.10 -14.93 1.36
C MET A 118 -15.84 -14.37 0.67
N SER A 119 -14.67 -14.46 1.31
CA SER A 119 -13.41 -13.93 0.77
C SER A 119 -12.93 -14.65 -0.49
N LYS A 120 -13.40 -15.87 -0.79
CA LYS A 120 -13.03 -16.64 -1.98
C LYS A 120 -13.40 -15.97 -3.31
N GLY A 121 -14.45 -15.13 -3.31
CA GLY A 121 -14.89 -14.38 -4.50
C GLY A 121 -14.51 -12.91 -4.48
N PHE A 122 -13.72 -12.49 -3.49
CA PHE A 122 -13.40 -11.10 -3.30
C PHE A 122 -12.26 -10.66 -4.23
N ASP A 123 -12.51 -9.61 -5.01
CA ASP A 123 -11.49 -9.02 -5.87
C ASP A 123 -10.63 -8.04 -5.07
N ILE A 124 -9.40 -8.46 -4.75
CA ILE A 124 -8.45 -7.64 -3.98
C ILE A 124 -8.14 -6.31 -4.67
N ASN A 125 -8.24 -6.26 -6.00
CA ASN A 125 -8.00 -5.03 -6.74
C ASN A 125 -9.09 -3.97 -6.51
N LYS A 126 -10.22 -4.35 -5.91
CA LYS A 126 -11.29 -3.44 -5.50
C LYS A 126 -11.15 -2.91 -4.07
N ILE A 127 -10.12 -3.34 -3.34
CA ILE A 127 -9.84 -2.78 -2.01
C ILE A 127 -9.18 -1.42 -2.20
N GLU A 128 -9.80 -0.41 -1.63
CA GLU A 128 -9.27 0.93 -1.57
C GLU A 128 -8.72 1.18 -0.15
N PHE A 129 -7.47 1.61 -0.10
CA PHE A 129 -6.84 2.09 1.14
C PHE A 129 -6.71 3.60 1.05
N ALA A 130 -7.08 4.29 2.10
CA ALA A 130 -6.92 5.74 2.16
C ALA A 130 -6.42 6.17 3.52
N THR A 131 -5.61 7.21 3.54
CA THR A 131 -5.26 7.96 4.74
C THR A 131 -6.10 9.23 4.75
N LEU A 132 -6.72 9.56 5.88
CA LEU A 132 -7.49 10.79 5.98
C LEU A 132 -6.61 11.99 5.65
N PRO A 133 -7.09 12.90 4.78
CA PRO A 133 -6.33 14.07 4.38
C PRO A 133 -5.97 14.96 5.57
N GLY A 134 -4.76 15.47 5.58
CA GLY A 134 -4.27 16.30 6.68
C GLY A 134 -2.78 16.63 6.55
N ALA A 135 -2.22 17.14 7.62
CA ALA A 135 -0.79 17.44 7.72
C ALA A 135 -0.29 17.23 9.15
N PRO A 136 1.00 16.95 9.35
CA PRO A 136 1.57 16.92 10.68
C PRO A 136 1.51 18.33 11.32
N ASN A 137 1.27 18.39 12.63
CA ASN A 137 1.32 19.64 13.35
C ASN A 137 2.71 20.29 13.25
N LYS A 138 2.74 21.62 13.07
CA LYS A 138 4.01 22.36 12.90
C LYS A 138 4.69 22.70 14.22
N HIS A 139 3.98 22.64 15.34
CA HIS A 139 4.45 23.09 16.64
C HIS A 139 4.03 22.12 17.75
N GLY A 140 4.92 21.93 18.72
CA GLY A 140 4.67 21.11 19.91
C GLY A 140 5.59 19.89 20.02
N TYR A 141 5.68 19.34 21.25
CA TYR A 141 6.51 18.16 21.55
C TYR A 141 5.84 16.83 21.15
N ILE A 142 4.52 16.85 20.90
CA ILE A 142 3.74 15.68 20.53
C ILE A 142 3.35 15.82 19.06
N SER A 143 3.61 14.79 18.28
CA SER A 143 3.24 14.74 16.86
C SER A 143 1.79 14.33 16.71
N TYR A 144 1.00 15.18 16.06
CA TYR A 144 -0.39 14.93 15.69
C TYR A 144 -0.55 15.06 14.17
N TRP A 145 -1.46 14.28 13.63
CA TRP A 145 -1.97 14.46 12.27
C TRP A 145 -3.20 15.36 12.34
N ILE A 146 -3.10 16.57 11.83
CA ILE A 146 -4.21 17.53 11.81
C ILE A 146 -5.00 17.29 10.52
N LEU A 147 -6.24 16.87 10.68
CA LEU A 147 -7.12 16.59 9.54
C LEU A 147 -7.49 17.89 8.80
N ASP A 148 -7.63 17.78 7.48
CA ASP A 148 -8.32 18.75 6.64
C ASP A 148 -9.83 18.39 6.68
N PRO A 149 -10.69 19.23 7.29
CA PRO A 149 -12.09 18.87 7.49
C PRO A 149 -12.87 18.70 6.19
N GLU A 150 -12.62 19.55 5.18
CA GLU A 150 -13.35 19.53 3.91
C GLU A 150 -12.98 18.28 3.12
N LYS A 151 -11.70 18.05 2.90
CA LYS A 151 -11.19 16.87 2.18
C LYS A 151 -11.51 15.58 2.92
N THR A 152 -11.54 15.59 4.26
CA THR A 152 -11.95 14.43 5.06
C THR A 152 -13.42 14.10 4.81
N GLN A 153 -14.30 15.12 4.81
CA GLN A 153 -15.73 14.92 4.56
C GLN A 153 -15.99 14.41 3.14
N GLU A 154 -15.29 14.94 2.14
CA GLU A 154 -15.37 14.44 0.76
C GLU A 154 -14.95 12.96 0.67
N MET A 155 -13.83 12.60 1.29
CA MET A 155 -13.36 11.23 1.31
C MET A 155 -14.36 10.30 1.99
N VAL A 156 -14.94 10.69 3.12
CA VAL A 156 -15.95 9.91 3.86
C VAL A 156 -17.20 9.73 3.00
N ASN A 157 -17.69 10.80 2.37
CA ASN A 157 -18.85 10.75 1.49
C ASN A 157 -18.62 9.76 0.35
N ARG A 158 -17.46 9.80 -0.29
CA ARG A 158 -17.09 8.91 -1.38
C ARG A 158 -16.91 7.46 -0.94
N MET A 159 -16.11 7.20 0.09
CA MET A 159 -15.72 5.84 0.47
C MET A 159 -16.78 5.12 1.29
N ILE A 160 -17.50 5.83 2.14
CA ILE A 160 -18.46 5.23 3.09
C ILE A 160 -19.89 5.37 2.57
N TYR A 161 -20.29 6.58 2.17
CA TYR A 161 -21.66 6.83 1.74
C TYR A 161 -21.87 6.59 0.25
N ARG A 162 -20.79 6.30 -0.51
CA ARG A 162 -20.82 6.04 -1.96
C ARG A 162 -21.51 7.13 -2.75
N ASP A 163 -21.52 8.34 -2.24
CA ASP A 163 -22.00 9.48 -3.00
C ASP A 163 -21.13 9.59 -4.24
N ARG A 164 -21.77 9.56 -5.41
CA ARG A 164 -21.11 9.78 -6.70
C ARG A 164 -20.81 11.28 -6.85
N VAL A 165 -20.05 11.82 -5.93
CA VAL A 165 -19.38 13.09 -6.16
C VAL A 165 -18.32 12.78 -7.18
N SER A 166 -18.45 13.36 -8.36
CA SER A 166 -17.36 13.36 -9.35
C SER A 166 -16.10 13.80 -8.60
N PRO A 167 -14.94 13.12 -8.78
CA PRO A 167 -13.72 13.54 -8.13
C PRO A 167 -13.55 15.02 -8.44
N THR A 168 -13.53 15.85 -7.39
CA THR A 168 -13.02 17.21 -7.52
C THR A 168 -11.66 17.04 -8.16
N SER A 169 -11.49 17.60 -9.32
CA SER A 169 -10.29 17.50 -10.12
C SER A 169 -9.15 18.20 -9.38
N GLU A 170 -8.59 17.55 -8.36
CA GLU A 170 -7.22 17.86 -7.95
C GLU A 170 -6.39 17.51 -9.18
N SER A 171 -5.99 18.53 -9.91
CA SER A 171 -5.16 18.39 -11.09
C SER A 171 -3.75 18.01 -10.65
N TYR A 172 -3.52 16.72 -10.39
CA TYR A 172 -2.17 16.24 -10.16
C TYR A 172 -1.34 16.39 -11.43
N ASN A 173 -0.15 16.91 -11.25
CA ASN A 173 0.87 16.88 -12.28
C ASN A 173 1.56 15.50 -12.23
N ILE A 174 1.52 14.78 -13.34
CA ILE A 174 1.99 13.40 -13.40
C ILE A 174 3.27 13.33 -14.22
N GLY A 175 4.29 12.74 -13.63
CA GLY A 175 5.50 12.33 -14.33
C GLY A 175 5.40 10.88 -14.76
N ILE A 176 5.87 10.56 -15.96
CA ILE A 176 6.01 9.19 -16.44
C ILE A 176 7.45 8.98 -16.91
N LYS A 177 8.14 8.07 -16.24
CA LYS A 177 9.50 7.65 -16.62
C LYS A 177 9.50 6.19 -17.02
N TYR A 178 10.27 5.86 -18.05
CA TYR A 178 10.26 4.52 -18.61
C TYR A 178 11.65 4.08 -19.08
N THR A 179 11.88 2.79 -19.10
CA THR A 179 13.04 2.20 -19.77
C THR A 179 12.78 2.07 -21.27
N ARG A 180 13.84 1.88 -22.06
CA ARG A 180 13.69 1.73 -23.52
C ARG A 180 12.72 0.59 -23.90
N ALA A 181 12.72 -0.48 -23.12
CA ALA A 181 11.85 -1.64 -23.33
C ALA A 181 10.37 -1.36 -23.04
N SER A 182 10.07 -0.36 -22.20
CA SER A 182 8.69 -0.04 -21.75
C SER A 182 8.11 1.20 -22.46
N LYS A 183 8.72 1.67 -23.54
CA LYS A 183 8.29 2.90 -24.20
C LYS A 183 6.85 2.85 -24.68
N GLU A 184 6.45 1.79 -25.38
CA GLU A 184 5.07 1.63 -25.89
C GLU A 184 4.04 1.57 -24.74
N THR A 185 4.38 0.86 -23.64
CA THR A 185 3.56 0.84 -22.45
C THR A 185 3.42 2.22 -21.84
N ALA A 186 4.50 3.00 -21.82
CA ALA A 186 4.48 4.36 -21.27
C ALA A 186 3.62 5.31 -22.12
N GLU A 187 3.64 5.20 -23.42
CA GLU A 187 2.79 5.96 -24.34
C GLU A 187 1.31 5.60 -24.13
N SER A 188 1.00 4.32 -23.97
CA SER A 188 -0.35 3.85 -23.67
C SER A 188 -0.83 4.37 -22.28
N VAL A 189 0.01 4.31 -21.26
CA VAL A 189 -0.30 4.81 -19.92
C VAL A 189 -0.50 6.32 -19.94
N LYS A 190 0.33 7.06 -20.70
CA LYS A 190 0.18 8.50 -20.87
C LYS A 190 -1.18 8.84 -21.47
N ALA A 191 -1.59 8.17 -22.54
CA ALA A 191 -2.90 8.41 -23.17
C ALA A 191 -4.07 8.16 -22.18
N VAL A 192 -3.98 7.11 -21.36
CA VAL A 192 -4.99 6.82 -20.33
C VAL A 192 -5.01 7.89 -19.24
N VAL A 193 -3.85 8.39 -18.81
CA VAL A 193 -3.73 9.46 -17.81
C VAL A 193 -4.38 10.75 -18.33
N GLU A 194 -4.09 11.12 -19.58
CA GLU A 194 -4.67 12.30 -20.24
C GLU A 194 -6.17 12.15 -20.48
N GLU A 195 -6.65 10.95 -20.85
CA GLU A 195 -8.10 10.64 -20.98
C GLU A 195 -8.82 10.78 -19.64
N LEU A 196 -8.14 10.49 -18.52
CA LEU A 196 -8.69 10.69 -17.18
C LEU A 196 -8.71 12.18 -16.76
N GLY A 197 -8.20 13.08 -17.58
CA GLY A 197 -8.19 14.53 -17.34
C GLY A 197 -6.99 15.05 -16.55
N TYR A 198 -5.93 14.23 -16.38
CA TYR A 198 -4.73 14.65 -15.66
C TYR A 198 -3.64 15.16 -16.60
N ASN A 199 -2.82 16.08 -16.10
CA ASN A 199 -1.73 16.67 -16.87
C ASN A 199 -0.45 15.84 -16.72
N VAL A 200 0.14 15.41 -17.86
CA VAL A 200 1.44 14.77 -17.88
C VAL A 200 2.52 15.84 -18.14
N ASN A 201 3.14 16.33 -17.07
CA ASN A 201 4.12 17.42 -17.12
C ASN A 201 5.58 16.97 -17.29
N CYS A 202 5.84 15.69 -17.13
CA CYS A 202 7.17 15.10 -17.21
C CYS A 202 7.09 13.71 -17.87
N PHE A 203 7.63 13.58 -19.09
CA PHE A 203 7.62 12.33 -19.85
C PHE A 203 8.99 12.07 -20.47
N GLY A 204 9.57 10.89 -20.26
CA GLY A 204 10.86 10.57 -20.86
C GLY A 204 11.56 9.33 -20.30
N PRO A 205 12.64 8.91 -20.95
CA PRO A 205 13.40 7.75 -20.55
C PRO A 205 14.14 7.98 -19.21
N ALA A 206 14.34 6.88 -18.46
CA ALA A 206 15.16 6.85 -17.26
C ALA A 206 15.73 5.44 -17.05
N SER A 207 16.78 5.33 -16.25
CA SER A 207 17.29 4.05 -15.79
C SER A 207 16.54 3.65 -14.52
N LEU A 208 15.65 2.66 -14.63
CA LEU A 208 14.76 2.26 -13.56
C LEU A 208 14.97 0.79 -13.23
N PRO A 209 15.14 0.44 -11.94
CA PRO A 209 15.33 -0.95 -11.55
C PRO A 209 14.04 -1.78 -11.61
N HIS A 210 12.88 -1.16 -11.45
CA HIS A 210 11.56 -1.80 -11.45
C HIS A 210 10.44 -0.76 -11.63
N SER A 211 9.25 -1.27 -11.94
CA SER A 211 8.05 -0.46 -12.12
C SER A 211 7.44 -0.07 -10.77
N GLN A 212 7.16 1.21 -10.57
CA GLN A 212 6.60 1.76 -9.33
C GLN A 212 5.67 2.94 -9.61
N PHE A 213 4.68 3.11 -8.75
CA PHE A 213 3.87 4.30 -8.67
C PHE A 213 4.27 5.10 -7.43
N ILE A 214 4.81 6.29 -7.60
CA ILE A 214 5.35 7.11 -6.51
C ILE A 214 4.48 8.34 -6.33
N ALA A 215 3.88 8.48 -5.14
CA ALA A 215 3.29 9.72 -4.69
C ALA A 215 4.36 10.55 -3.97
N HIS A 216 4.46 11.83 -4.31
CA HIS A 216 5.40 12.77 -3.67
C HIS A 216 4.74 13.60 -2.57
N GLU A 217 3.40 13.62 -2.56
CA GLU A 217 2.61 14.30 -1.55
C GLU A 217 1.76 13.29 -0.76
N PRO A 218 1.62 13.49 0.57
CA PRO A 218 0.81 12.58 1.40
C PRO A 218 -0.69 12.61 1.05
N SER A 219 -1.15 13.69 0.41
CA SER A 219 -2.54 13.88 -0.01
C SER A 219 -2.92 13.07 -1.24
N VAL A 220 -1.95 12.54 -1.99
CA VAL A 220 -2.23 11.73 -3.17
C VAL A 220 -2.96 10.46 -2.77
N SER A 221 -4.23 10.38 -3.15
CA SER A 221 -5.07 9.24 -2.82
C SER A 221 -4.71 8.00 -3.66
N ASN A 222 -4.89 6.82 -3.08
CA ASN A 222 -4.80 5.55 -3.80
C ASN A 222 -5.87 5.43 -4.91
N GLU A 223 -6.86 6.32 -4.92
CA GLU A 223 -7.99 6.26 -5.86
C GLU A 223 -7.56 6.57 -7.30
N PHE A 224 -6.69 7.56 -7.49
CA PHE A 224 -6.12 7.82 -8.81
C PHE A 224 -5.44 6.56 -9.34
N PHE A 225 -4.63 5.91 -8.51
CA PHE A 225 -3.93 4.69 -8.88
C PHE A 225 -4.89 3.53 -9.16
N ALA A 226 -5.94 3.37 -8.35
CA ALA A 226 -7.00 2.38 -8.58
C ALA A 226 -7.76 2.64 -9.89
N SER A 227 -8.06 3.91 -10.19
CA SER A 227 -8.71 4.32 -11.43
C SER A 227 -7.83 4.09 -12.65
N LEU A 228 -6.54 4.40 -12.53
CA LEU A 228 -5.55 4.16 -13.56
C LEU A 228 -5.38 2.66 -13.83
N LYS A 229 -5.29 1.82 -12.79
CA LYS A 229 -5.20 0.36 -12.93
C LYS A 229 -6.42 -0.25 -13.64
N ARG A 230 -7.61 0.26 -13.39
CA ARG A 230 -8.84 -0.21 -14.08
C ARG A 230 -8.79 0.02 -15.58
N LYS A 231 -8.20 1.15 -16.03
CA LYS A 231 -8.08 1.50 -17.45
C LYS A 231 -6.79 0.99 -18.10
N ALA A 232 -5.75 0.76 -17.31
CA ALA A 232 -4.44 0.28 -17.73
C ALA A 232 -4.04 -1.00 -16.94
N PRO A 233 -4.57 -2.18 -17.30
CA PRO A 233 -4.34 -3.43 -16.54
C PRO A 233 -2.87 -3.84 -16.43
N GLN A 234 -2.00 -3.40 -17.34
CA GLN A 234 -0.56 -3.61 -17.29
C GLN A 234 0.09 -3.03 -16.01
N LEU A 235 -0.60 -2.10 -15.34
CA LEU A 235 -0.14 -1.50 -14.09
C LEU A 235 -0.55 -2.29 -12.83
N ASN A 236 -1.30 -3.39 -12.97
CA ASN A 236 -1.86 -4.12 -11.83
C ASN A 236 -0.80 -4.64 -10.84
N LYS A 237 0.38 -4.99 -11.33
CA LYS A 237 1.50 -5.46 -10.51
C LYS A 237 2.30 -4.35 -9.85
N MET A 238 2.06 -3.08 -10.20
CA MET A 238 2.81 -1.96 -9.65
C MET A 238 2.41 -1.67 -8.21
N GLN A 239 3.41 -1.42 -7.38
CA GLN A 239 3.23 -0.97 -6.00
C GLN A 239 3.11 0.54 -5.94
N PHE A 240 2.26 1.00 -5.02
CA PHE A 240 2.19 2.40 -4.63
C PHE A 240 3.24 2.68 -3.54
N VAL A 241 4.08 3.69 -3.78
CA VAL A 241 5.13 4.11 -2.86
C VAL A 241 4.96 5.59 -2.55
N TYR A 242 5.01 5.96 -1.27
CA TYR A 242 5.18 7.36 -0.90
C TYR A 242 6.68 7.67 -0.80
N ASN A 243 7.14 8.63 -1.59
CA ASN A 243 8.50 9.14 -1.50
C ASN A 243 8.51 10.63 -1.83
N PRO A 244 8.82 11.52 -0.88
CA PRO A 244 8.88 12.96 -1.11
C PRO A 244 10.03 13.37 -2.03
N ASP A 245 11.01 12.49 -2.26
CA ASP A 245 12.14 12.78 -3.15
C ASP A 245 11.72 12.74 -4.62
N ARG A 246 11.81 13.88 -5.29
CA ARG A 246 11.43 14.04 -6.69
C ARG A 246 12.63 13.92 -7.61
N THR A 247 13.20 12.72 -7.69
CA THR A 247 14.48 12.48 -8.36
C THR A 247 14.46 12.76 -9.87
N TYR A 248 13.37 12.39 -10.56
CA TYR A 248 13.30 12.50 -12.04
C TYR A 248 12.30 13.53 -12.55
N CYS A 249 11.28 13.84 -11.76
CA CYS A 249 10.19 14.74 -12.14
C CYS A 249 9.95 15.73 -10.98
N THR A 250 10.74 16.79 -10.94
CA THR A 250 10.77 17.73 -9.79
C THR A 250 9.50 18.51 -9.57
N SER A 251 8.66 18.66 -10.59
CA SER A 251 7.41 19.41 -10.54
C SER A 251 6.15 18.51 -10.57
N SER A 252 6.34 17.19 -10.50
CA SER A 252 5.21 16.24 -10.51
C SER A 252 4.79 15.89 -9.09
N ASP A 253 3.49 15.77 -8.87
CA ASP A 253 2.91 15.32 -7.59
C ASP A 253 2.94 13.79 -7.49
N ILE A 254 2.95 13.15 -8.65
CA ILE A 254 2.99 11.70 -8.82
C ILE A 254 4.00 11.36 -9.91
N THR A 255 4.79 10.31 -9.71
CA THR A 255 5.65 9.77 -10.76
C THR A 255 5.38 8.27 -10.97
N ILE A 256 5.12 7.90 -12.22
CA ILE A 256 4.94 6.52 -12.66
C ILE A 256 6.25 6.04 -13.28
N TYR A 257 6.86 5.01 -12.71
CA TYR A 257 8.04 4.35 -13.23
C TYR A 257 7.64 3.07 -13.95
N LEU A 258 8.02 2.95 -15.21
CA LEU A 258 7.77 1.78 -16.05
C LEU A 258 9.12 1.17 -16.45
N ALA A 259 9.54 0.15 -15.72
CA ALA A 259 10.68 -0.66 -16.07
C ALA A 259 10.23 -1.80 -17.03
N GLY A 260 11.06 -2.15 -17.99
CA GLY A 260 10.87 -3.39 -18.74
C GLY A 260 11.19 -4.57 -17.80
N GLU A 261 10.25 -5.45 -17.62
CA GLU A 261 10.46 -6.76 -16.99
C GLU A 261 10.99 -7.75 -18.02
#